data_767c870941fe0fea1893b25ba7bfec91
#
_entry.id   767c870941fe0fea1893b25ba7bfec91
#
_cell.length_a   1.000
_cell.length_b   1.000
_cell.length_c   1.000
_cell.angle_alpha   90.00
_cell.angle_beta   90.00
_cell.angle_gamma   90.00
#
_symmetry.space_group_name_H-M   'P 1'
#
loop_
_entity.id
_entity.type
_entity.pdbx_description
1 polymer ?
#
loop_
_entity_poly.entity_id
_entity_poly.type
_entity_poly.pdbx_seq_one_letter_code
_entity_poly.pdbx_strand_id
1 'polypeptide(L)'
;MYYRTKTNSKGVTRYEVVDKYKDPLTGKWKTAVVSYHKNTSRARKQAERKLKDKIERLVNGSEAQFNPQLIRTFGELKMSWLETWSVSVKPQTIKREAFVIERLGEIIGDDYLLERLTPLLMKRCLTTYMEKYNASQSTMIHIKSTCNKIFNHGVLYNVIQFSPMSVIKLETSLEKKRETKKKREAKFLEIHEIRAFFETLSRRRNPNYYDLAIVLLFSGLRIGEAAFTKKDFDAERSILHIDKALQYHDLKVSEFYFDETKTINADRDVALPKVACDAILRAIQRSEEFDRYAIENPCEAFTFSESVFRTEYCSPITSHSFREVLARVETDLIKNCEERYGFKWTKHVTPHSLHLGI
;
A
#
# COMPACT_ATOMS: atom_id res chain seq x y z
N MET A 1 13.74 -6.93 -51.92
CA MET A 1 13.95 -5.49 -52.13
C MET A 1 13.76 -5.19 -53.59
N TYR A 2 13.00 -4.14 -53.95
CA TYR A 2 12.77 -3.69 -55.31
C TYR A 2 12.61 -2.15 -55.34
N TYR A 3 12.69 -1.56 -56.55
CA TYR A 3 12.64 -0.12 -56.77
C TYR A 3 11.40 0.23 -57.56
N ARG A 4 10.78 1.36 -57.23
CA ARG A 4 9.69 1.93 -58.01
C ARG A 4 9.82 3.44 -58.08
N THR A 5 9.28 3.99 -59.17
CA THR A 5 9.24 5.44 -59.41
C THR A 5 7.82 5.92 -59.27
N LYS A 6 7.60 7.01 -58.56
CA LYS A 6 6.30 7.71 -58.46
C LYS A 6 6.45 9.13 -58.89
N THR A 7 5.56 9.58 -59.75
CA THR A 7 5.46 10.99 -60.17
C THR A 7 4.20 11.58 -59.54
N ASN A 8 4.34 12.71 -58.85
CA ASN A 8 3.20 13.41 -58.27
C ASN A 8 2.43 14.23 -59.33
N SER A 9 1.25 14.76 -58.95
CA SER A 9 0.41 15.62 -59.83
C SER A 9 1.09 16.89 -60.34
N LYS A 10 2.24 17.28 -59.75
CA LYS A 10 3.06 18.43 -60.15
C LYS A 10 4.27 18.06 -61.04
N GLY A 11 4.32 16.82 -61.54
CA GLY A 11 5.41 16.35 -62.42
C GLY A 11 6.74 16.02 -61.70
N VAL A 12 6.80 16.10 -60.36
CA VAL A 12 8.03 15.80 -59.61
C VAL A 12 8.18 14.30 -59.44
N THR A 13 9.26 13.74 -59.96
CA THR A 13 9.58 12.32 -59.88
C THR A 13 10.28 12.00 -58.55
N ARG A 14 9.79 10.97 -57.84
CA ARG A 14 10.29 10.46 -56.61
C ARG A 14 10.63 8.98 -56.76
N TYR A 15 11.79 8.58 -56.30
CA TYR A 15 12.27 7.21 -56.33
C TYR A 15 12.04 6.56 -54.97
N GLU A 16 11.63 5.31 -54.95
CA GLU A 16 11.37 4.53 -53.73
C GLU A 16 12.09 3.20 -53.79
N VAL A 17 12.73 2.86 -52.69
CA VAL A 17 13.18 1.48 -52.43
C VAL A 17 12.21 0.83 -51.46
N VAL A 18 11.80 -0.40 -51.77
CA VAL A 18 10.72 -1.11 -51.11
C VAL A 18 11.19 -2.51 -50.77
N ASP A 19 10.90 -2.94 -49.55
CA ASP A 19 11.11 -4.34 -49.14
C ASP A 19 9.98 -4.84 -48.24
N LYS A 20 9.81 -6.14 -48.19
CA LYS A 20 8.81 -6.80 -47.35
C LYS A 20 9.49 -7.32 -46.10
N TYR A 21 8.81 -7.20 -44.99
CA TYR A 21 9.21 -7.80 -43.72
C TYR A 21 8.03 -8.52 -43.09
N LYS A 22 8.31 -9.56 -42.30
CA LYS A 22 7.30 -10.25 -41.52
C LYS A 22 7.14 -9.51 -40.19
N ASP A 23 5.96 -9.00 -39.92
CA ASP A 23 5.66 -8.30 -38.67
C ASP A 23 5.67 -9.31 -37.51
N PRO A 24 6.54 -9.15 -36.48
CA PRO A 24 6.68 -10.11 -35.40
C PRO A 24 5.41 -10.21 -34.54
N LEU A 25 4.60 -9.14 -34.46
CA LEU A 25 3.39 -9.12 -33.65
C LEU A 25 2.20 -9.83 -34.31
N THR A 26 2.07 -9.73 -35.64
CA THR A 26 0.90 -10.26 -36.34
C THR A 26 1.22 -11.46 -37.22
N GLY A 27 2.49 -11.78 -37.42
CA GLY A 27 2.96 -12.83 -38.34
C GLY A 27 2.69 -12.52 -39.82
N LYS A 28 2.11 -11.36 -40.15
CA LYS A 28 1.74 -11.00 -41.51
C LYS A 28 2.87 -10.26 -42.20
N TRP A 29 2.94 -10.42 -43.55
CA TRP A 29 3.87 -9.69 -44.36
C TRP A 29 3.44 -8.22 -44.49
N LYS A 30 4.32 -7.29 -44.12
CA LYS A 30 4.17 -5.83 -44.31
C LYS A 30 5.24 -5.29 -45.22
N THR A 31 5.00 -4.09 -45.76
CA THR A 31 5.91 -3.44 -46.71
C THR A 31 6.52 -2.20 -46.08
N ALA A 32 7.83 -2.09 -46.09
CA ALA A 32 8.55 -0.91 -45.70
C ALA A 32 9.05 -0.16 -46.95
N VAL A 33 9.01 1.17 -46.92
CA VAL A 33 9.36 2.03 -48.06
C VAL A 33 10.25 3.17 -47.58
N VAL A 34 11.29 3.50 -48.34
CA VAL A 34 12.11 4.69 -48.19
C VAL A 34 12.21 5.41 -49.51
N SER A 35 11.97 6.72 -49.51
CA SER A 35 11.99 7.55 -50.69
C SER A 35 13.29 8.34 -50.80
N TYR A 36 13.72 8.59 -52.04
CA TYR A 36 14.86 9.44 -52.35
C TYR A 36 14.61 10.26 -53.62
N HIS A 37 15.29 11.41 -53.79
CA HIS A 37 14.98 12.39 -54.84
C HIS A 37 15.98 12.41 -55.99
N LYS A 38 17.20 11.92 -55.81
CA LYS A 38 18.25 11.91 -56.83
C LYS A 38 18.52 10.49 -57.29
N ASN A 39 18.36 10.23 -58.59
CA ASN A 39 18.63 8.90 -59.17
C ASN A 39 20.15 8.67 -59.39
N THR A 40 20.90 8.67 -58.29
CA THR A 40 22.33 8.39 -58.30
C THR A 40 22.61 7.10 -57.56
N SER A 41 23.67 6.37 -57.91
CA SER A 41 24.10 5.13 -57.24
C SER A 41 24.34 5.37 -55.73
N ARG A 42 24.89 6.53 -55.37
CA ARG A 42 25.13 6.91 -53.97
C ARG A 42 23.83 7.12 -53.18
N ALA A 43 22.84 7.82 -53.78
CA ALA A 43 21.54 8.06 -53.13
C ALA A 43 20.73 6.76 -53.00
N ARG A 44 20.84 5.83 -53.98
CA ARG A 44 20.23 4.51 -53.94
C ARG A 44 20.80 3.67 -52.79
N LYS A 45 22.11 3.52 -52.67
CA LYS A 45 22.79 2.80 -51.59
C LYS A 45 22.45 3.39 -50.21
N GLN A 46 22.33 4.70 -50.11
CA GLN A 46 21.94 5.36 -48.85
C GLN A 46 20.45 5.03 -48.46
N ALA A 47 19.55 5.02 -49.46
CA ALA A 47 18.15 4.67 -49.26
C ALA A 47 17.98 3.19 -48.86
N GLU A 48 18.75 2.29 -49.47
CA GLU A 48 18.82 0.87 -49.10
C GLU A 48 19.24 0.66 -47.64
N ARG A 49 20.28 1.37 -47.21
CA ARG A 49 20.76 1.32 -45.83
C ARG A 49 19.69 1.82 -44.86
N LYS A 50 19.05 2.96 -45.15
CA LYS A 50 17.95 3.51 -44.38
C LYS A 50 16.74 2.55 -44.32
N LEU A 51 16.48 1.83 -45.43
CA LEU A 51 15.38 0.86 -45.46
C LEU A 51 15.69 -0.38 -44.58
N LYS A 52 16.93 -0.88 -44.60
CA LYS A 52 17.37 -1.96 -43.71
C LYS A 52 17.26 -1.53 -42.25
N ASP A 53 17.80 -0.36 -41.89
CA ASP A 53 17.71 0.20 -40.53
C ASP A 53 16.24 0.40 -40.08
N LYS A 54 15.37 0.83 -41.03
CA LYS A 54 13.94 0.98 -40.77
C LYS A 54 13.25 -0.38 -40.51
N ILE A 55 13.55 -1.39 -41.33
CA ILE A 55 13.00 -2.74 -41.16
C ILE A 55 13.49 -3.33 -39.80
N GLU A 56 14.76 -3.19 -39.52
CA GLU A 56 15.35 -3.64 -38.25
C GLU A 56 14.67 -2.97 -37.05
N ARG A 57 14.40 -1.67 -37.09
CA ARG A 57 13.61 -0.98 -36.05
C ARG A 57 12.16 -1.46 -35.99
N LEU A 58 11.53 -1.79 -37.12
CA LEU A 58 10.15 -2.28 -37.15
C LEU A 58 10.04 -3.72 -36.65
N VAL A 59 11.05 -4.53 -36.88
CA VAL A 59 11.12 -5.92 -36.40
C VAL A 59 11.55 -5.97 -34.95
N ASN A 60 12.58 -5.19 -34.55
CA ASN A 60 13.14 -5.18 -33.20
C ASN A 60 12.45 -4.13 -32.30
N GLY A 61 11.85 -3.09 -32.85
CA GLY A 61 11.26 -1.97 -32.12
C GLY A 61 9.90 -2.26 -31.49
N SER A 62 9.21 -3.32 -31.94
CA SER A 62 8.03 -3.85 -31.25
C SER A 62 8.41 -4.66 -29.99
N GLU A 63 9.67 -5.11 -29.92
CA GLU A 63 10.26 -5.75 -28.73
C GLU A 63 11.08 -4.77 -27.89
N ALA A 64 11.48 -3.61 -28.44
CA ALA A 64 12.44 -2.68 -27.83
C ALA A 64 11.88 -1.80 -26.70
N GLN A 65 10.59 -1.83 -26.38
CA GLN A 65 10.10 -1.23 -25.14
C GLN A 65 10.24 -2.19 -23.94
N PHE A 66 10.44 -3.47 -24.19
CA PHE A 66 10.77 -4.45 -23.17
C PHE A 66 11.69 -5.50 -23.82
N ASN A 67 13.00 -5.33 -23.68
CA ASN A 67 13.95 -6.37 -24.11
C ASN A 67 14.18 -7.31 -22.91
N PRO A 68 13.47 -8.47 -22.82
CA PRO A 68 13.63 -9.42 -21.73
C PRO A 68 15.06 -10.01 -21.66
N GLN A 69 15.83 -9.87 -22.75
CA GLN A 69 17.24 -10.31 -22.81
C GLN A 69 18.19 -9.44 -21.98
N LEU A 70 17.75 -8.25 -21.50
CA LEU A 70 18.55 -7.38 -20.64
C LEU A 70 18.44 -7.75 -19.15
N ILE A 71 17.35 -8.41 -18.73
CA ILE A 71 17.13 -8.79 -17.32
C ILE A 71 17.73 -10.18 -17.10
N ARG A 72 18.89 -10.22 -16.41
CA ARG A 72 19.62 -11.46 -16.10
C ARG A 72 19.74 -11.74 -14.63
N THR A 73 19.69 -10.70 -13.79
CA THR A 73 19.93 -10.82 -12.36
C THR A 73 18.64 -10.58 -11.56
N PHE A 74 18.66 -11.00 -10.30
CA PHE A 74 17.57 -10.76 -9.37
C PHE A 74 17.33 -9.27 -9.13
N GLY A 75 18.42 -8.49 -9.02
CA GLY A 75 18.38 -7.04 -8.84
C GLY A 75 17.65 -6.35 -9.98
N GLU A 76 17.97 -6.69 -11.24
CA GLU A 76 17.31 -6.15 -12.43
C GLU A 76 15.83 -6.54 -12.46
N LEU A 77 15.49 -7.79 -12.12
CA LEU A 77 14.10 -8.26 -12.12
C LEU A 77 13.25 -7.55 -11.05
N LYS A 78 13.77 -7.41 -9.82
CA LYS A 78 13.03 -6.74 -8.74
C LYS A 78 12.78 -5.26 -9.04
N MET A 79 13.74 -4.58 -9.68
CA MET A 79 13.59 -3.17 -10.05
C MET A 79 12.60 -2.99 -11.19
N SER A 80 12.67 -3.82 -12.23
CA SER A 80 11.69 -3.83 -13.33
C SER A 80 10.26 -4.08 -12.81
N TRP A 81 10.10 -5.00 -11.86
CA TRP A 81 8.82 -5.23 -11.22
C TRP A 81 8.36 -4.00 -10.43
N LEU A 82 9.23 -3.39 -9.63
CA LEU A 82 8.90 -2.24 -8.80
C LEU A 82 8.43 -1.06 -9.64
N GLU A 83 9.14 -0.74 -10.73
CA GLU A 83 8.79 0.32 -11.67
C GLU A 83 7.39 0.13 -12.25
N THR A 84 7.11 -1.07 -12.76
CA THR A 84 5.80 -1.38 -13.37
C THR A 84 4.68 -1.36 -12.33
N TRP A 85 4.92 -1.94 -11.15
CA TRP A 85 3.91 -2.10 -10.11
C TRP A 85 3.62 -0.78 -9.38
N SER A 86 4.60 0.11 -9.21
CA SER A 86 4.47 1.36 -8.46
C SER A 86 3.44 2.33 -9.06
N VAL A 87 3.19 2.25 -10.37
CA VAL A 87 2.20 3.10 -11.06
C VAL A 87 0.77 2.86 -10.55
N SER A 88 0.48 1.65 -10.03
CA SER A 88 -0.88 1.23 -9.65
C SER A 88 -1.17 1.32 -8.15
N VAL A 89 -0.24 1.82 -7.32
CA VAL A 89 -0.38 1.77 -5.86
C VAL A 89 -0.05 3.10 -5.17
N LYS A 90 -0.58 3.28 -3.97
CA LYS A 90 -0.33 4.50 -3.16
C LYS A 90 1.14 4.59 -2.72
N PRO A 91 1.73 5.81 -2.61
CA PRO A 91 3.14 6.04 -2.27
C PRO A 91 3.60 5.32 -1.00
N GLN A 92 2.77 5.24 0.04
CA GLN A 92 3.08 4.55 1.29
C GLN A 92 3.26 3.03 1.10
N THR A 93 2.51 2.44 0.17
CA THR A 93 2.65 1.02 -0.18
C THR A 93 3.96 0.78 -0.92
N ILE A 94 4.36 1.72 -1.80
CA ILE A 94 5.64 1.66 -2.52
C ILE A 94 6.81 1.69 -1.53
N LYS A 95 6.82 2.63 -0.58
CA LYS A 95 7.87 2.74 0.46
C LYS A 95 8.04 1.43 1.23
N ARG A 96 6.92 0.82 1.65
CA ARG A 96 6.96 -0.46 2.39
C ARG A 96 7.49 -1.61 1.54
N GLU A 97 7.08 -1.71 0.28
CA GLU A 97 7.58 -2.77 -0.61
C GLU A 97 9.04 -2.53 -1.00
N ALA A 98 9.45 -1.28 -1.23
CA ALA A 98 10.86 -0.94 -1.49
C ALA A 98 11.78 -1.44 -0.37
N PHE A 99 11.39 -1.25 0.89
CA PHE A 99 12.13 -1.78 2.04
C PHE A 99 12.18 -3.32 2.06
N VAL A 100 11.09 -3.99 1.67
CA VAL A 100 11.06 -5.45 1.57
C VAL A 100 12.00 -5.96 0.50
N ILE A 101 11.99 -5.36 -0.69
CA ILE A 101 12.82 -5.80 -1.82
C ILE A 101 14.31 -5.47 -1.62
N GLU A 102 14.64 -4.41 -0.88
CA GLU A 102 16.00 -4.11 -0.46
C GLU A 102 16.54 -5.26 0.41
N ARG A 103 15.83 -5.64 1.46
CA ARG A 103 16.19 -6.77 2.32
C ARG A 103 16.25 -8.11 1.59
N LEU A 104 15.37 -8.32 0.60
CA LEU A 104 15.46 -9.49 -0.26
C LEU A 104 16.74 -9.47 -1.10
N GLY A 105 17.14 -8.31 -1.62
CA GLY A 105 18.42 -8.13 -2.32
C GLY A 105 19.64 -8.46 -1.46
N GLU A 106 19.63 -8.07 -0.18
CA GLU A 106 20.70 -8.41 0.77
C GLU A 106 20.84 -9.93 1.03
N ILE A 107 19.74 -10.68 0.92
CA ILE A 107 19.73 -12.12 1.24
C ILE A 107 19.95 -12.97 0.01
N ILE A 108 19.32 -12.63 -1.11
CA ILE A 108 19.40 -13.39 -2.36
C ILE A 108 20.69 -13.01 -3.10
N GLY A 109 21.07 -11.72 -3.06
CA GLY A 109 22.13 -11.09 -3.85
C GLY A 109 21.56 -10.49 -5.13
N ASP A 110 21.74 -9.17 -5.31
CA ASP A 110 21.22 -8.47 -6.49
C ASP A 110 21.85 -8.95 -7.80
N ASP A 111 23.13 -9.34 -7.74
CA ASP A 111 23.89 -9.87 -8.89
C ASP A 111 23.61 -11.37 -9.18
N TYR A 112 22.74 -12.00 -8.39
CA TYR A 112 22.48 -13.43 -8.54
C TYR A 112 21.70 -13.69 -9.85
N LEU A 113 22.25 -14.59 -10.70
CA LEU A 113 21.66 -14.91 -11.99
C LEU A 113 20.31 -15.64 -11.83
N LEU A 114 19.28 -15.19 -12.53
CA LEU A 114 17.92 -15.73 -12.45
C LEU A 114 17.85 -17.23 -12.79
N GLU A 115 18.66 -17.69 -13.75
CA GLU A 115 18.76 -19.09 -14.15
C GLU A 115 19.29 -20.01 -13.04
N ARG A 116 19.97 -19.45 -12.03
CA ARG A 116 20.52 -20.16 -10.88
C ARG A 116 19.62 -20.16 -9.66
N LEU A 117 18.52 -19.39 -9.69
CA LEU A 117 17.57 -19.29 -8.59
C LEU A 117 16.63 -20.50 -8.57
N THR A 118 17.05 -21.54 -7.88
CA THR A 118 16.26 -22.77 -7.70
C THR A 118 15.23 -22.63 -6.55
N PRO A 119 14.15 -23.44 -6.55
CA PRO A 119 13.20 -23.45 -5.43
C PRO A 119 13.86 -23.74 -4.07
N LEU A 120 14.85 -24.64 -4.04
CA LEU A 120 15.57 -24.98 -2.82
C LEU A 120 16.37 -23.77 -2.29
N LEU A 121 17.05 -23.04 -3.16
CA LEU A 121 17.77 -21.83 -2.80
C LEU A 121 16.81 -20.77 -2.25
N MET A 122 15.70 -20.53 -2.93
CA MET A 122 14.69 -19.58 -2.49
C MET A 122 14.09 -19.96 -1.12
N LYS A 123 13.85 -21.25 -0.88
CA LYS A 123 13.39 -21.72 0.44
C LYS A 123 14.43 -21.38 1.53
N ARG A 124 15.72 -21.60 1.27
CA ARG A 124 16.82 -21.22 2.20
C ARG A 124 16.86 -19.71 2.42
N CYS A 125 16.76 -18.89 1.37
CA CYS A 125 16.73 -17.44 1.48
C CYS A 125 15.56 -16.96 2.37
N LEU A 126 14.36 -17.55 2.23
CA LEU A 126 13.21 -17.23 3.10
C LEU A 126 13.46 -17.63 4.56
N THR A 127 14.11 -18.76 4.81
CA THR A 127 14.50 -19.17 6.17
C THR A 127 15.52 -18.18 6.77
N THR A 128 16.55 -17.84 6.02
CA THR A 128 17.55 -16.83 6.43
C THR A 128 16.91 -15.47 6.69
N TYR A 129 15.94 -15.05 5.85
CA TYR A 129 15.18 -13.81 6.09
C TYR A 129 14.44 -13.86 7.42
N MET A 130 13.74 -14.96 7.71
CA MET A 130 12.99 -15.15 8.95
C MET A 130 13.91 -15.05 10.18
N GLU A 131 15.08 -15.69 10.13
CA GLU A 131 16.07 -15.72 11.22
C GLU A 131 16.75 -14.35 11.39
N LYS A 132 17.29 -13.77 10.31
CA LYS A 132 18.04 -12.50 10.34
C LYS A 132 17.19 -11.34 10.88
N TYR A 133 15.91 -11.27 10.49
CA TYR A 133 15.02 -10.17 10.85
C TYR A 133 13.98 -10.54 11.91
N ASN A 134 14.08 -11.71 12.52
CA ASN A 134 13.09 -12.24 13.49
C ASN A 134 11.65 -12.05 13.01
N ALA A 135 11.42 -12.38 11.72
CA ALA A 135 10.17 -12.08 11.06
C ALA A 135 9.02 -12.99 11.52
N SER A 136 7.87 -12.39 11.83
CA SER A 136 6.68 -13.14 12.18
C SER A 136 6.15 -13.97 11.00
N GLN A 137 5.31 -14.96 11.28
CA GLN A 137 4.69 -15.79 10.23
C GLN A 137 3.86 -14.95 9.24
N SER A 138 3.13 -13.95 9.73
CA SER A 138 2.38 -13.02 8.86
C SER A 138 3.30 -12.20 7.97
N THR A 139 4.43 -11.75 8.50
CA THR A 139 5.48 -11.07 7.73
C THR A 139 6.03 -12.01 6.65
N MET A 140 6.33 -13.27 6.98
CA MET A 140 6.84 -14.24 6.01
C MET A 140 5.83 -14.55 4.89
N ILE A 141 4.52 -14.59 5.19
CA ILE A 141 3.48 -14.71 4.15
C ILE A 141 3.52 -13.52 3.20
N HIS A 142 3.70 -12.30 3.73
CA HIS A 142 3.84 -11.10 2.93
C HIS A 142 5.12 -11.14 2.06
N ILE A 143 6.27 -11.47 2.64
CA ILE A 143 7.54 -11.61 1.93
C ILE A 143 7.43 -12.62 0.78
N LYS A 144 6.85 -13.79 1.05
CA LYS A 144 6.60 -14.80 0.01
C LYS A 144 5.69 -14.26 -1.10
N SER A 145 4.66 -13.50 -0.73
CA SER A 145 3.76 -12.86 -1.70
C SER A 145 4.51 -11.87 -2.60
N THR A 146 5.40 -11.06 -2.03
CA THR A 146 6.24 -10.13 -2.79
C THR A 146 7.21 -10.88 -3.72
N CYS A 147 7.87 -11.94 -3.24
CA CYS A 147 8.68 -12.80 -4.10
C CYS A 147 7.86 -13.39 -5.26
N ASN A 148 6.65 -13.88 -5.00
CA ASN A 148 5.76 -14.39 -6.04
C ASN A 148 5.45 -13.33 -7.09
N LYS A 149 5.18 -12.08 -6.70
CA LYS A 149 4.91 -10.98 -7.63
C LYS A 149 6.12 -10.68 -8.51
N ILE A 150 7.31 -10.62 -7.94
CA ILE A 150 8.56 -10.38 -8.66
C ILE A 150 8.82 -11.49 -9.70
N PHE A 151 8.77 -12.75 -9.28
CA PHE A 151 9.03 -13.86 -10.22
C PHE A 151 7.91 -14.05 -11.24
N ASN A 152 6.65 -13.81 -10.88
CA ASN A 152 5.55 -13.85 -11.84
C ASN A 152 5.64 -12.74 -12.88
N HIS A 153 6.17 -11.56 -12.51
CA HIS A 153 6.55 -10.51 -13.46
C HIS A 153 7.60 -11.03 -14.44
N GLY A 154 8.64 -11.72 -13.97
CA GLY A 154 9.64 -12.33 -14.84
C GLY A 154 9.06 -13.38 -15.79
N VAL A 155 8.08 -14.17 -15.35
CA VAL A 155 7.35 -15.11 -16.21
C VAL A 155 6.50 -14.39 -17.24
N LEU A 156 5.76 -13.35 -16.83
CA LEU A 156 4.89 -12.54 -17.70
C LEU A 156 5.68 -11.90 -18.86
N TYR A 157 6.89 -11.47 -18.57
CA TYR A 157 7.76 -10.82 -19.57
C TYR A 157 8.74 -11.79 -20.25
N ASN A 158 8.54 -13.10 -20.10
CA ASN A 158 9.38 -14.16 -20.68
C ASN A 158 10.87 -14.08 -20.31
N VAL A 159 11.20 -13.46 -19.15
CA VAL A 159 12.57 -13.42 -18.60
C VAL A 159 12.95 -14.79 -18.04
N ILE A 160 12.00 -15.47 -17.41
CA ILE A 160 12.12 -16.82 -16.88
C ILE A 160 10.91 -17.67 -17.32
N GLN A 161 11.10 -18.96 -17.48
CA GLN A 161 10.02 -19.86 -17.94
C GLN A 161 9.02 -20.18 -16.83
N PHE A 162 9.46 -20.27 -15.58
CA PHE A 162 8.63 -20.58 -14.42
C PHE A 162 9.17 -19.93 -13.14
N SER A 163 8.27 -19.62 -12.23
CA SER A 163 8.63 -19.02 -10.94
C SER A 163 9.21 -20.08 -9.99
N PRO A 164 10.41 -19.87 -9.43
CA PRO A 164 10.97 -20.74 -8.41
C PRO A 164 10.15 -20.76 -7.11
N MET A 165 9.24 -19.81 -6.94
CA MET A 165 8.35 -19.72 -5.78
C MET A 165 7.10 -20.60 -5.86
N SER A 166 6.77 -21.13 -7.03
CA SER A 166 5.51 -21.85 -7.30
C SER A 166 5.28 -23.08 -6.40
N VAL A 167 6.35 -23.81 -6.09
CA VAL A 167 6.30 -25.03 -5.27
C VAL A 167 6.61 -24.80 -3.78
N ILE A 168 6.99 -23.60 -3.39
CA ILE A 168 7.40 -23.29 -2.00
C ILE A 168 6.15 -23.10 -1.13
N LYS A 169 6.04 -23.88 -0.07
CA LYS A 169 5.05 -23.71 1.00
C LYS A 169 5.74 -23.23 2.26
N LEU A 170 5.14 -22.25 2.94
CA LEU A 170 5.57 -21.84 4.28
C LEU A 170 4.90 -22.75 5.29
N GLU A 171 5.69 -23.54 5.96
CA GLU A 171 5.20 -24.40 7.02
C GLU A 171 5.05 -23.60 8.31
N THR A 172 3.98 -23.84 9.05
CA THR A 172 3.73 -23.22 10.35
C THR A 172 3.58 -24.35 11.36
N SER A 173 4.40 -24.34 12.40
CA SER A 173 4.29 -25.34 13.47
C SER A 173 2.94 -25.23 14.20
N LEU A 174 2.45 -26.35 14.73
CA LEU A 174 1.21 -26.37 15.53
C LEU A 174 1.30 -25.45 16.76
N GLU A 175 2.48 -25.35 17.37
CA GLU A 175 2.74 -24.41 18.47
C GLU A 175 2.50 -22.95 18.07
N LYS A 176 3.10 -22.50 16.96
CA LYS A 176 2.91 -21.14 16.43
C LYS A 176 1.45 -20.86 16.05
N LYS A 177 0.72 -21.87 15.55
CA LYS A 177 -0.73 -21.74 15.29
C LYS A 177 -1.52 -21.54 16.59
N ARG A 178 -1.22 -22.32 17.63
CA ARG A 178 -1.86 -22.20 18.96
C ARG A 178 -1.55 -20.84 19.60
N GLU A 179 -0.30 -20.39 19.53
CA GLU A 179 0.11 -19.08 20.03
C GLU A 179 -0.59 -17.93 19.29
N THR A 180 -0.69 -18.01 17.97
CA THR A 180 -1.40 -17.01 17.15
C THR A 180 -2.89 -16.99 17.51
N LYS A 181 -3.51 -18.16 17.76
CA LYS A 181 -4.90 -18.24 18.20
C LYS A 181 -5.08 -17.57 19.57
N LYS A 182 -4.24 -17.88 20.55
CA LYS A 182 -4.26 -17.22 21.88
C LYS A 182 -4.09 -15.70 21.78
N LYS A 183 -3.13 -15.21 20.99
CA LYS A 183 -2.92 -13.78 20.76
C LYS A 183 -4.14 -13.10 20.10
N ARG A 184 -4.87 -13.83 19.27
CA ARG A 184 -6.11 -13.31 18.67
C ARG A 184 -7.25 -13.26 19.69
N GLU A 185 -7.44 -14.31 20.49
CA GLU A 185 -8.46 -14.38 21.55
C GLU A 185 -8.22 -13.31 22.61
N ALA A 186 -6.97 -13.01 22.95
CA ALA A 186 -6.61 -11.95 23.89
C ALA A 186 -6.99 -10.52 23.41
N LYS A 187 -7.41 -10.34 22.16
CA LYS A 187 -7.88 -9.03 21.65
C LYS A 187 -9.38 -8.81 21.82
N PHE A 188 -10.15 -9.85 22.10
CA PHE A 188 -11.58 -9.73 22.32
C PHE A 188 -11.87 -9.54 23.79
N LEU A 189 -12.70 -8.55 24.11
CA LEU A 189 -13.10 -8.22 25.49
C LEU A 189 -14.47 -8.84 25.80
N GLU A 190 -14.57 -9.42 26.96
CA GLU A 190 -15.85 -9.84 27.57
C GLU A 190 -16.56 -8.62 28.18
N ILE A 191 -17.88 -8.73 28.42
CA ILE A 191 -18.69 -7.59 28.92
C ILE A 191 -18.13 -7.01 30.23
N HIS A 192 -17.67 -7.85 31.14
CA HIS A 192 -17.08 -7.39 32.41
C HIS A 192 -15.71 -6.71 32.19
N GLU A 193 -14.94 -7.18 31.21
CA GLU A 193 -13.66 -6.56 30.82
C GLU A 193 -13.90 -5.22 30.14
N ILE A 194 -14.93 -5.10 29.28
CA ILE A 194 -15.34 -3.82 28.66
C ILE A 194 -15.68 -2.80 29.75
N ARG A 195 -16.44 -3.18 30.77
CA ARG A 195 -16.77 -2.28 31.89
C ARG A 195 -15.54 -1.78 32.62
N ALA A 196 -14.65 -2.70 33.04
CA ALA A 196 -13.41 -2.34 33.71
C ALA A 196 -12.51 -1.45 32.85
N PHE A 197 -12.43 -1.73 31.55
CA PHE A 197 -11.67 -0.95 30.59
C PHE A 197 -12.20 0.49 30.47
N PHE A 198 -13.50 0.67 30.20
CA PHE A 198 -14.11 1.98 30.04
C PHE A 198 -14.09 2.78 31.34
N GLU A 199 -14.31 2.17 32.49
CA GLU A 199 -14.19 2.84 33.77
C GLU A 199 -12.76 3.31 34.04
N THR A 200 -11.75 2.53 33.69
CA THR A 200 -10.35 2.93 33.83
C THR A 200 -9.97 4.01 32.79
N LEU A 201 -10.50 3.93 31.57
CA LEU A 201 -10.27 4.93 30.52
C LEU A 201 -10.91 6.28 30.86
N SER A 202 -12.10 6.31 31.51
CA SER A 202 -12.80 7.53 31.91
C SER A 202 -12.00 8.40 32.91
N ARG A 203 -11.05 7.80 33.62
CA ARG A 203 -10.16 8.48 34.57
C ARG A 203 -8.98 9.20 33.89
N ARG A 204 -8.87 9.13 32.55
CA ARG A 204 -7.79 9.77 31.82
C ARG A 204 -8.06 11.26 31.63
N ARG A 205 -6.98 12.05 31.57
CA ARG A 205 -7.02 13.53 31.54
C ARG A 205 -7.87 14.09 30.40
N ASN A 206 -7.72 13.53 29.18
CA ASN A 206 -8.47 13.98 28.02
C ASN A 206 -9.67 13.04 27.75
N PRO A 207 -10.91 13.49 28.01
CA PRO A 207 -12.10 12.68 27.82
C PRO A 207 -12.37 12.29 26.34
N ASN A 208 -11.75 12.96 25.37
CA ASN A 208 -11.90 12.61 23.96
C ASN A 208 -11.47 11.18 23.65
N TYR A 209 -10.49 10.62 24.40
CA TYR A 209 -10.09 9.23 24.23
C TYR A 209 -11.17 8.25 24.68
N TYR A 210 -11.93 8.59 25.73
CA TYR A 210 -13.06 7.81 26.18
C TYR A 210 -14.20 7.82 25.17
N ASP A 211 -14.59 9.01 24.70
CA ASP A 211 -15.67 9.14 23.70
C ASP A 211 -15.28 8.54 22.36
N LEU A 212 -14.02 8.67 21.93
CA LEU A 212 -13.51 8.01 20.76
C LEU A 212 -13.61 6.47 20.87
N ALA A 213 -13.26 5.90 22.03
CA ALA A 213 -13.37 4.48 22.27
C ALA A 213 -14.83 3.99 22.17
N ILE A 214 -15.79 4.77 22.71
CA ILE A 214 -17.23 4.48 22.56
C ILE A 214 -17.62 4.46 21.08
N VAL A 215 -17.24 5.50 20.33
CA VAL A 215 -17.59 5.58 18.91
C VAL A 215 -16.98 4.41 18.12
N LEU A 216 -15.72 4.08 18.36
CA LEU A 216 -15.07 2.93 17.70
C LEU A 216 -15.78 1.61 18.01
N LEU A 217 -16.20 1.41 19.26
CA LEU A 217 -16.88 0.18 19.71
C LEU A 217 -18.22 -0.01 19.01
N PHE A 218 -19.00 1.07 18.86
CA PHE A 218 -20.38 0.99 18.35
C PHE A 218 -20.51 1.24 16.85
N SER A 219 -19.53 1.85 16.21
CA SER A 219 -19.57 2.18 14.77
C SER A 219 -18.80 1.21 13.89
N GLY A 220 -17.88 0.44 14.45
CA GLY A 220 -16.97 -0.37 13.66
C GLY A 220 -16.01 0.43 12.78
N LEU A 221 -15.70 1.68 13.11
CA LEU A 221 -14.76 2.53 12.37
C LEU A 221 -13.32 2.10 12.57
N ARG A 222 -12.50 2.23 11.52
CA ARG A 222 -11.06 2.21 11.71
C ARG A 222 -10.59 3.51 12.34
N ILE A 223 -9.52 3.47 13.11
CA ILE A 223 -9.01 4.66 13.81
C ILE A 223 -8.70 5.85 12.86
N GLY A 224 -8.30 5.60 11.63
CA GLY A 224 -8.09 6.65 10.63
C GLY A 224 -9.39 7.27 10.11
N GLU A 225 -10.47 6.49 10.05
CA GLU A 225 -11.82 6.94 9.67
C GLU A 225 -12.46 7.74 10.81
N ALA A 226 -12.08 7.50 12.07
CA ALA A 226 -12.59 8.20 13.24
C ALA A 226 -12.11 9.67 13.36
N ALA A 227 -11.27 10.13 12.47
CA ALA A 227 -10.89 11.54 12.35
C ALA A 227 -11.90 12.39 11.53
N PHE A 228 -13.14 11.95 11.39
CA PHE A 228 -14.22 12.67 10.71
C PHE A 228 -14.46 14.06 11.27
N THR A 229 -15.14 14.91 10.51
CA THR A 229 -15.47 16.29 10.86
C THR A 229 -16.92 16.44 11.34
N LYS A 230 -17.27 17.58 11.93
CA LYS A 230 -18.63 17.87 12.36
C LYS A 230 -19.65 17.79 11.21
N LYS A 231 -19.24 18.08 9.98
CA LYS A 231 -20.10 18.04 8.78
C LYS A 231 -20.50 16.63 8.37
N ASP A 232 -19.72 15.63 8.78
CA ASP A 232 -19.94 14.23 8.43
C ASP A 232 -20.97 13.56 9.37
N PHE A 233 -21.39 14.23 10.45
CA PHE A 233 -22.32 13.70 11.44
C PHE A 233 -23.69 14.38 11.36
N ASP A 234 -24.73 13.62 11.00
CA ASP A 234 -26.13 13.99 11.07
C ASP A 234 -26.71 13.56 12.42
N ALA A 235 -26.80 14.53 13.36
CA ALA A 235 -27.31 14.27 14.70
C ALA A 235 -28.82 13.95 14.73
N GLU A 236 -29.62 14.48 13.80
CA GLU A 236 -31.07 14.23 13.76
C GLU A 236 -31.38 12.81 13.32
N ARG A 237 -30.64 12.31 12.32
CA ARG A 237 -30.79 10.96 11.79
C ARG A 237 -29.93 9.93 12.52
N SER A 238 -29.03 10.35 13.38
CA SER A 238 -28.03 9.49 14.03
C SER A 238 -27.15 8.73 13.03
N ILE A 239 -26.77 9.41 11.95
CA ILE A 239 -25.96 8.86 10.86
C ILE A 239 -24.60 9.55 10.82
N LEU A 240 -23.54 8.76 10.66
CA LEU A 240 -22.19 9.22 10.39
C LEU A 240 -21.77 8.79 8.99
N HIS A 241 -21.47 9.77 8.14
CA HIS A 241 -20.94 9.56 6.80
C HIS A 241 -19.44 9.38 6.80
N ILE A 242 -18.93 8.34 6.15
CA ILE A 242 -17.50 7.99 6.11
C ILE A 242 -17.04 7.91 4.65
N ASP A 243 -16.36 8.95 4.20
CA ASP A 243 -15.79 9.08 2.85
C ASP A 243 -14.27 9.25 2.87
N LYS A 244 -13.67 9.57 4.02
CA LYS A 244 -12.25 9.95 4.16
C LYS A 244 -11.57 9.30 5.36
N ALA A 245 -10.25 9.32 5.34
CA ALA A 245 -9.41 8.87 6.45
C ALA A 245 -8.19 9.79 6.62
N LEU A 246 -7.79 10.03 7.86
CA LEU A 246 -6.62 10.84 8.19
C LEU A 246 -5.33 10.15 7.74
N GLN A 247 -4.51 10.89 7.03
CA GLN A 247 -3.13 10.53 6.67
C GLN A 247 -2.17 11.30 7.58
N TYR A 248 -1.35 10.56 8.33
CA TYR A 248 -0.44 11.13 9.34
C TYR A 248 0.90 10.38 9.45
N HIS A 249 1.06 9.24 8.76
CA HIS A 249 2.29 8.46 8.81
C HIS A 249 3.43 9.17 8.11
N ASP A 250 4.58 9.27 8.78
CA ASP A 250 5.79 9.97 8.32
C ASP A 250 5.57 11.48 8.03
N LEU A 251 4.56 12.09 8.63
CA LEU A 251 4.22 13.51 8.50
C LEU A 251 4.34 14.21 9.84
N LYS A 252 4.67 15.50 9.81
CA LYS A 252 4.51 16.39 10.96
C LYS A 252 3.03 16.65 11.22
N VAL A 253 2.67 17.01 12.45
CA VAL A 253 1.26 17.26 12.83
C VAL A 253 0.60 18.31 11.94
N SER A 254 1.35 19.35 11.55
CA SER A 254 0.90 20.43 10.65
C SER A 254 0.70 19.97 9.18
N GLU A 255 1.20 18.79 8.82
CA GLU A 255 1.12 18.23 7.47
C GLU A 255 0.03 17.15 7.35
N PHE A 256 -0.71 16.87 8.42
CA PHE A 256 -1.80 15.89 8.39
C PHE A 256 -2.91 16.36 7.46
N TYR A 257 -3.42 15.43 6.66
CA TYR A 257 -4.49 15.71 5.70
C TYR A 257 -5.49 14.56 5.62
N PHE A 258 -6.68 14.86 5.13
CA PHE A 258 -7.68 13.84 4.80
C PHE A 258 -7.50 13.36 3.36
N ASP A 259 -7.53 12.05 3.16
CA ASP A 259 -7.52 11.39 1.86
C ASP A 259 -8.78 10.53 1.74
N GLU A 260 -9.25 10.32 0.51
CA GLU A 260 -10.34 9.42 0.23
C GLU A 260 -10.06 8.01 0.75
N THR A 261 -11.10 7.30 1.11
CA THR A 261 -10.99 5.90 1.55
C THR A 261 -10.35 5.02 0.48
N LYS A 262 -9.68 3.93 0.87
CA LYS A 262 -8.90 3.07 -0.05
C LYS A 262 -9.73 2.35 -1.11
N THR A 263 -11.03 2.23 -0.91
CA THR A 263 -11.92 1.46 -1.78
C THR A 263 -13.27 2.17 -1.87
N ILE A 264 -13.92 2.09 -3.01
CA ILE A 264 -15.27 2.64 -3.25
C ILE A 264 -16.28 2.13 -2.20
N ASN A 265 -16.15 0.87 -1.76
CA ASN A 265 -17.00 0.28 -0.72
C ASN A 265 -16.72 0.79 0.71
N ALA A 266 -15.73 1.64 0.90
CA ALA A 266 -15.44 2.23 2.20
C ALA A 266 -16.18 3.55 2.41
N ASP A 267 -16.71 4.17 1.35
CA ASP A 267 -17.68 5.23 1.40
C ASP A 267 -19.02 4.63 1.84
N ARG A 268 -19.49 5.05 3.02
CA ARG A 268 -20.68 4.46 3.65
C ARG A 268 -21.28 5.35 4.72
N ASP A 269 -22.58 5.20 4.92
CA ASP A 269 -23.29 5.72 6.06
C ASP A 269 -23.34 4.68 7.19
N VAL A 270 -23.07 5.12 8.40
CA VAL A 270 -23.10 4.29 9.61
C VAL A 270 -24.18 4.82 10.56
N ALA A 271 -25.21 4.02 10.79
CA ALA A 271 -26.20 4.33 11.82
C ALA A 271 -25.61 4.11 13.21
N LEU A 272 -25.74 5.09 14.08
CA LEU A 272 -25.14 5.09 15.41
C LEU A 272 -26.18 4.95 16.51
N PRO A 273 -25.95 4.17 17.56
CA PRO A 273 -26.78 4.17 18.74
C PRO A 273 -26.59 5.49 19.51
N LYS A 274 -27.61 5.85 20.31
CA LYS A 274 -27.62 7.08 21.08
C LYS A 274 -26.33 7.32 21.90
N VAL A 275 -25.79 6.30 22.52
CA VAL A 275 -24.54 6.42 23.31
C VAL A 275 -23.36 6.90 22.49
N ALA A 276 -23.25 6.51 21.23
CA ALA A 276 -22.20 6.95 20.32
C ALA A 276 -22.49 8.39 19.80
N CYS A 277 -23.75 8.72 19.51
CA CYS A 277 -24.17 10.09 19.16
C CYS A 277 -23.85 11.07 20.28
N ASP A 278 -24.21 10.75 21.53
CA ASP A 278 -23.92 11.56 22.72
C ASP A 278 -22.40 11.75 22.91
N ALA A 279 -21.59 10.72 22.62
CA ALA A 279 -20.13 10.79 22.67
C ALA A 279 -19.57 11.76 21.62
N ILE A 280 -20.11 11.73 20.39
CA ILE A 280 -19.72 12.66 19.32
C ILE A 280 -20.08 14.09 19.68
N LEU A 281 -21.31 14.33 20.19
CA LEU A 281 -21.75 15.67 20.59
C LEU A 281 -20.89 16.27 21.71
N ARG A 282 -20.52 15.46 22.72
CA ARG A 282 -19.57 15.89 23.77
C ARG A 282 -18.19 16.22 23.19
N ALA A 283 -17.71 15.42 22.23
CA ALA A 283 -16.42 15.67 21.59
C ALA A 283 -16.43 16.94 20.73
N ILE A 284 -17.53 17.23 20.03
CA ILE A 284 -17.73 18.48 19.28
C ILE A 284 -17.65 19.67 20.21
N GLN A 285 -18.40 19.66 21.31
CA GLN A 285 -18.39 20.73 22.29
C GLN A 285 -16.98 21.00 22.86
N ARG A 286 -16.27 19.93 23.27
CA ARG A 286 -14.88 20.07 23.75
C ARG A 286 -13.91 20.57 22.70
N SER A 287 -14.11 20.19 21.46
CA SER A 287 -13.27 20.69 20.37
C SER A 287 -13.44 22.20 20.15
N GLU A 288 -14.67 22.69 20.28
CA GLU A 288 -14.96 24.13 20.23
C GLU A 288 -14.36 24.89 21.46
N GLU A 289 -14.32 24.24 22.62
CA GLU A 289 -13.66 24.75 23.82
C GLU A 289 -12.13 24.81 23.65
N PHE A 290 -11.52 23.78 23.09
CA PHE A 290 -10.09 23.74 22.78
C PHE A 290 -9.70 24.83 21.77
N ASP A 291 -10.51 25.05 20.73
CA ASP A 291 -10.26 26.09 19.74
C ASP A 291 -10.32 27.50 20.39
N ARG A 292 -11.33 27.77 21.21
CA ARG A 292 -11.42 29.04 21.95
C ARG A 292 -10.22 29.25 22.85
N TYR A 293 -9.86 28.26 23.64
CA TYR A 293 -8.69 28.33 24.52
C TYR A 293 -7.39 28.58 23.74
N ALA A 294 -7.18 27.92 22.62
CA ALA A 294 -5.99 28.08 21.80
C ALA A 294 -5.91 29.46 21.12
N ILE A 295 -7.08 30.06 20.78
CA ILE A 295 -7.16 31.42 20.23
C ILE A 295 -6.84 32.46 21.33
N GLU A 296 -7.36 32.25 22.54
CA GLU A 296 -7.12 33.13 23.68
C GLU A 296 -5.68 33.02 24.24
N ASN A 297 -5.05 31.84 24.06
CA ASN A 297 -3.70 31.54 24.56
C ASN A 297 -2.79 31.05 23.45
N PRO A 298 -2.40 31.88 22.49
CA PRO A 298 -1.62 31.47 21.33
C PRO A 298 -0.30 30.79 21.71
N CYS A 299 -0.05 29.58 21.15
CA CYS A 299 1.18 28.84 21.35
C CYS A 299 1.51 28.06 20.10
N GLU A 300 2.80 27.90 19.77
CA GLU A 300 3.29 27.13 18.61
C GLU A 300 2.92 25.63 18.66
N ALA A 301 2.59 25.13 19.86
CA ALA A 301 2.18 23.73 20.03
C ALA A 301 0.75 23.44 19.50
N PHE A 302 -0.08 24.48 19.34
CA PHE A 302 -1.45 24.31 18.86
C PHE A 302 -1.46 24.12 17.33
N THR A 303 -2.11 23.05 16.90
CA THR A 303 -2.33 22.76 15.47
C THR A 303 -3.81 22.52 15.23
N PHE A 304 -4.50 23.52 14.68
CA PHE A 304 -5.93 23.45 14.43
C PHE A 304 -6.29 22.37 13.42
N SER A 305 -7.40 21.68 13.68
CA SER A 305 -7.93 20.64 12.82
C SER A 305 -9.46 20.66 12.80
N GLU A 306 -10.07 20.26 11.71
CA GLU A 306 -11.54 20.08 11.62
C GLU A 306 -12.02 18.76 12.24
N SER A 307 -11.12 17.86 12.66
CA SER A 307 -11.48 16.57 13.27
C SER A 307 -12.28 16.77 14.55
N VAL A 308 -13.31 15.95 14.76
CA VAL A 308 -14.13 15.96 16.00
C VAL A 308 -13.30 15.49 17.19
N PHE A 309 -12.53 14.42 17.06
CA PHE A 309 -11.70 13.90 18.15
C PHE A 309 -10.30 14.48 18.09
N ARG A 310 -10.00 15.36 19.03
CA ARG A 310 -8.73 16.09 19.11
C ARG A 310 -8.01 15.90 20.44
N THR A 311 -6.70 16.07 20.39
CA THR A 311 -5.87 16.25 21.58
C THR A 311 -6.11 17.63 22.18
N GLU A 312 -5.58 17.86 23.37
CA GLU A 312 -5.56 19.18 24.01
C GLU A 312 -4.75 20.24 23.23
N TYR A 313 -3.98 19.84 22.23
CA TYR A 313 -3.25 20.72 21.31
C TYR A 313 -3.99 20.98 20.00
N CYS A 314 -5.29 20.76 19.95
CA CYS A 314 -6.18 20.91 18.79
C CYS A 314 -5.88 19.98 17.60
N SER A 315 -4.88 19.13 17.69
CA SER A 315 -4.51 18.18 16.65
C SER A 315 -5.41 16.93 16.67
N PRO A 316 -5.62 16.24 15.54
CA PRO A 316 -6.39 15.01 15.49
C PRO A 316 -5.79 13.92 16.38
N ILE A 317 -6.63 13.11 17.01
CA ILE A 317 -6.17 11.87 17.66
C ILE A 317 -5.76 10.85 16.61
N THR A 318 -4.50 10.42 16.66
CA THR A 318 -3.93 9.41 15.76
C THR A 318 -3.95 8.02 16.39
N SER A 319 -3.69 6.99 15.59
CA SER A 319 -3.50 5.63 16.13
C SER A 319 -2.32 5.56 17.10
N HIS A 320 -1.28 6.39 16.92
CA HIS A 320 -0.13 6.43 17.83
C HIS A 320 -0.52 7.00 19.19
N SER A 321 -1.07 8.22 19.22
CA SER A 321 -1.49 8.86 20.47
C SER A 321 -2.54 8.04 21.24
N PHE A 322 -3.46 7.39 20.51
CA PHE A 322 -4.45 6.53 21.16
C PHE A 322 -3.82 5.25 21.75
N ARG A 323 -2.90 4.60 21.05
CA ARG A 323 -2.18 3.43 21.59
C ARG A 323 -1.42 3.74 22.87
N GLU A 324 -0.84 4.92 22.98
CA GLU A 324 -0.17 5.34 24.21
C GLU A 324 -1.14 5.43 25.39
N VAL A 325 -2.33 5.98 25.17
CA VAL A 325 -3.38 6.05 26.21
C VAL A 325 -3.86 4.64 26.56
N LEU A 326 -4.10 3.77 25.58
CA LEU A 326 -4.49 2.38 25.79
C LEU A 326 -3.44 1.61 26.61
N ALA A 327 -2.15 1.77 26.30
CA ALA A 327 -1.07 1.14 27.05
C ALA A 327 -1.04 1.56 28.52
N ARG A 328 -1.31 2.84 28.80
CA ARG A 328 -1.43 3.36 30.18
C ARG A 328 -2.65 2.78 30.90
N VAL A 329 -3.79 2.62 30.20
CA VAL A 329 -4.99 1.97 30.71
C VAL A 329 -4.72 0.50 31.04
N GLU A 330 -4.08 -0.24 30.13
CA GLU A 330 -3.69 -1.64 30.38
C GLU A 330 -2.74 -1.79 31.56
N THR A 331 -1.76 -0.89 31.68
CA THR A 331 -0.83 -0.90 32.81
C THR A 331 -1.57 -0.72 34.16
N ASP A 332 -2.58 0.14 34.20
CA ASP A 332 -3.42 0.33 35.39
C ASP A 332 -4.28 -0.92 35.67
N LEU A 333 -4.90 -1.48 34.64
CA LEU A 333 -5.71 -2.70 34.75
C LEU A 333 -4.88 -3.91 35.17
N ILE A 334 -3.69 -4.11 34.63
CA ILE A 334 -2.80 -5.21 35.05
C ILE A 334 -2.46 -5.12 36.54
N LYS A 335 -2.28 -3.91 37.05
CA LYS A 335 -1.92 -3.68 38.47
C LYS A 335 -3.11 -3.79 39.41
N ASN A 336 -4.26 -3.27 39.04
CA ASN A 336 -5.34 -2.94 39.97
C ASN A 336 -6.66 -3.65 39.66
N CYS A 337 -6.77 -4.44 38.56
CA CYS A 337 -8.02 -5.05 38.11
C CYS A 337 -8.54 -6.10 39.10
N GLU A 338 -7.63 -6.93 39.65
CA GLU A 338 -7.99 -7.97 40.61
C GLU A 338 -8.59 -7.40 41.91
N GLU A 339 -7.98 -6.32 42.42
CA GLU A 339 -8.46 -5.62 43.60
C GLU A 339 -9.79 -4.88 43.38
N ARG A 340 -9.91 -4.17 42.22
CA ARG A 340 -11.07 -3.32 41.92
C ARG A 340 -12.27 -4.06 41.35
N TYR A 341 -12.02 -5.14 40.58
CA TYR A 341 -13.06 -5.81 39.79
C TYR A 341 -13.14 -7.32 40.04
N GLY A 342 -12.24 -7.90 40.84
CA GLY A 342 -12.26 -9.32 41.21
C GLY A 342 -11.74 -10.29 40.17
N PHE A 343 -11.05 -9.81 39.10
CA PHE A 343 -10.45 -10.67 38.08
C PHE A 343 -9.11 -10.12 37.58
N LYS A 344 -8.27 -11.02 37.03
CA LYS A 344 -6.96 -10.65 36.46
C LYS A 344 -7.10 -10.18 35.02
N TRP A 345 -6.51 -9.02 34.72
CA TRP A 345 -6.47 -8.52 33.34
C TRP A 345 -5.42 -9.28 32.52
N THR A 346 -5.84 -9.90 31.40
CA THR A 346 -4.98 -10.69 30.50
C THR A 346 -5.09 -10.24 29.04
N LYS A 347 -5.85 -9.18 28.78
CA LYS A 347 -6.13 -8.72 27.42
C LYS A 347 -5.11 -7.69 26.94
N HIS A 348 -5.01 -7.60 25.63
CA HIS A 348 -4.23 -6.55 24.94
C HIS A 348 -5.16 -5.74 24.03
N VAL A 349 -5.44 -4.50 24.41
CA VAL A 349 -6.37 -3.62 23.71
C VAL A 349 -5.62 -2.74 22.73
N THR A 350 -6.05 -2.78 21.49
CA THR A 350 -5.58 -1.89 20.43
C THR A 350 -6.77 -1.10 19.87
N PRO A 351 -6.59 0.02 19.15
CA PRO A 351 -7.71 0.68 18.48
C PRO A 351 -8.55 -0.28 17.60
N HIS A 352 -7.89 -1.27 17.00
CA HIS A 352 -8.55 -2.27 16.18
C HIS A 352 -9.34 -3.33 16.98
N SER A 353 -8.97 -3.57 18.25
CA SER A 353 -9.74 -4.48 19.13
C SER A 353 -11.12 -3.94 19.43
N LEU A 354 -11.25 -2.62 19.57
CA LEU A 354 -12.54 -1.95 19.80
C LEU A 354 -13.48 -2.06 18.59
N HIS A 355 -12.92 -2.08 17.38
CA HIS A 355 -13.67 -2.28 16.14
C HIS A 355 -14.24 -3.71 15.97
N LEU A 356 -13.68 -4.71 16.63
CA LEU A 356 -14.05 -6.13 16.48
C LEU A 356 -14.94 -6.65 17.63
N GLY A 357 -15.30 -5.81 18.57
CA GLY A 357 -15.73 -6.21 19.92
C GLY A 357 -17.22 -6.43 20.15
N ILE A 358 -18.08 -6.43 19.11
CA ILE A 358 -19.51 -6.76 19.27
C ILE A 358 -19.94 -7.74 18.18
#